data_37a0584321f9d30555075d2f93ce3d85
#
_entry.id   37a0584321f9d30555075d2f93ce3d85
#
_cell.length_a   1.000
_cell.length_b   1.000
_cell.length_c   1.000
_cell.angle_alpha   90.00
_cell.angle_beta   90.00
_cell.angle_gamma   90.00
#
_symmetry.space_group_name_H-M   'P 1'
#
loop_
_entity.id
_entity.type
_entity.pdbx_description
1 polymer ?
#
loop_
_entity_poly.entity_id
_entity_poly.type
_entity_poly.pdbx_seq_one_letter_code
_entity_poly.pdbx_strand_id
1 'polypeptide(L)'
;MSENVKKVNAEKTEGVKKISEKNLALIITAGVLALIFIAAAVFSLIQAITSDAWFDYMKSDLTQYIEFSEDYKNFKVNVDIAKSHDIDVDVTILNLVYEDRKINEKYGNNPITSPYTISAGDDVAIWYSGYLLDEDGNKVYLSNMSNFIPSSPTTIGIGSNDFIPGFELNLIGKNTGDYSKFNRITTGRVTDNLIVYVSYTLPNATDSTKTDKYTTVRMDLSEDLDAKYGAGFEAALMELNVGAAKTTVKATLNDKEITYSDFTVDFAVDGNATPMLIECYFPYDYSNNTDLRNETAYFEVYVDSIVDYICPEFTDDYLKEKFSSDDFTVTVEELEKLEGDTLVEKYRNFTKKTLDEVYELSYASLVESAVWSHYSSIVKVKKYPQSKVDEMYNYYMDELTSIYISNGGMAYDSSSGQYKTYDSLEAYIPAYLGLSSSQNWKTYITDMAKNAVKERMTMYYLLRYENLIPSTTEFNDRISEIRQEYVDEYVAQYLEYEGKTKDDYTEEEYAKVVADCTDEILSYYDADYFTTRVYYTVVSEEFIKWPEVVTLDERRAYPFNK
;
A
#
# COMPACT_ATOMS: atom_id res chain seq x y z
N MET A 1 -63.93 -10.61 -91.91
CA MET A 1 -62.62 -10.34 -91.30
C MET A 1 -62.66 -9.45 -90.04
N SER A 2 -63.79 -9.36 -89.34
CA SER A 2 -63.88 -8.46 -88.16
C SER A 2 -64.32 -9.11 -86.85
N GLU A 3 -64.57 -10.42 -86.82
CA GLU A 3 -64.94 -11.09 -85.56
C GLU A 3 -63.79 -11.90 -84.88
N ASN A 4 -62.77 -12.28 -85.64
CA ASN A 4 -61.65 -13.05 -85.07
C ASN A 4 -60.57 -12.19 -84.40
N VAL A 5 -60.55 -10.87 -84.59
CA VAL A 5 -59.59 -9.97 -83.90
C VAL A 5 -60.04 -9.56 -82.49
N LYS A 6 -61.36 -9.66 -82.22
CA LYS A 6 -61.91 -9.33 -80.89
C LYS A 6 -61.77 -10.47 -79.87
N LYS A 7 -61.61 -11.73 -80.32
CA LYS A 7 -61.46 -12.87 -79.40
C LYS A 7 -60.03 -13.04 -78.94
N VAL A 8 -59.02 -12.65 -79.68
CA VAL A 8 -57.62 -12.80 -79.33
C VAL A 8 -57.15 -11.71 -78.31
N ASN A 9 -57.83 -10.55 -78.29
CA ASN A 9 -57.54 -9.54 -77.28
C ASN A 9 -58.31 -9.69 -75.95
N ALA A 10 -59.32 -10.61 -75.87
CA ALA A 10 -59.98 -10.88 -74.61
C ALA A 10 -59.31 -12.00 -73.76
N GLU A 11 -58.53 -12.88 -74.38
CA GLU A 11 -57.82 -13.93 -73.67
C GLU A 11 -56.44 -13.55 -73.11
N LYS A 12 -55.92 -12.35 -73.39
CA LYS A 12 -54.63 -11.89 -72.87
C LYS A 12 -54.72 -11.01 -71.63
N THR A 13 -55.92 -10.77 -71.06
CA THR A 13 -56.11 -9.93 -69.87
C THR A 13 -56.62 -10.71 -68.65
N GLU A 14 -56.73 -12.02 -68.67
CA GLU A 14 -57.16 -12.86 -67.54
C GLU A 14 -55.96 -13.52 -66.79
N GLY A 15 -54.83 -12.92 -66.67
CA GLY A 15 -53.66 -13.49 -66.03
C GLY A 15 -53.05 -12.75 -64.84
N VAL A 16 -53.47 -11.56 -64.58
CA VAL A 16 -52.98 -10.82 -63.40
C VAL A 16 -54.03 -10.89 -62.31
N LYS A 17 -53.96 -11.94 -61.46
CA LYS A 17 -54.69 -11.98 -60.19
C LYS A 17 -54.30 -10.72 -59.43
N LYS A 18 -55.26 -9.78 -59.23
CA LYS A 18 -55.09 -8.64 -58.33
C LYS A 18 -54.71 -9.19 -56.97
N ILE A 19 -53.44 -8.97 -56.55
CA ILE A 19 -52.98 -9.29 -55.20
C ILE A 19 -53.90 -8.56 -54.25
N SER A 20 -54.59 -9.24 -53.35
CA SER A 20 -55.43 -8.60 -52.36
C SER A 20 -54.60 -7.64 -51.51
N GLU A 21 -55.18 -6.51 -51.06
CA GLU A 21 -54.48 -5.54 -50.23
C GLU A 21 -53.85 -6.16 -48.99
N LYS A 22 -54.45 -7.24 -48.43
CA LYS A 22 -53.87 -8.04 -47.34
C LYS A 22 -52.62 -8.78 -47.78
N ASN A 23 -52.60 -9.38 -48.95
CA ASN A 23 -51.42 -10.10 -49.46
C ASN A 23 -50.30 -9.13 -49.86
N LEU A 24 -50.65 -7.97 -50.39
CA LEU A 24 -49.69 -6.91 -50.69
C LEU A 24 -49.06 -6.36 -49.39
N ALA A 25 -49.84 -6.10 -48.35
CA ALA A 25 -49.35 -5.71 -47.04
C ALA A 25 -48.45 -6.78 -46.43
N LEU A 26 -48.79 -8.06 -46.58
CA LEU A 26 -47.99 -9.16 -46.07
C LEU A 26 -46.63 -9.29 -46.80
N ILE A 27 -46.62 -9.11 -48.12
CA ILE A 27 -45.40 -9.12 -48.93
C ILE A 27 -44.47 -7.93 -48.57
N ILE A 28 -45.06 -6.73 -48.37
CA ILE A 28 -44.30 -5.55 -47.94
C ILE A 28 -43.74 -5.79 -46.54
N THR A 29 -44.53 -6.27 -45.59
CA THR A 29 -44.07 -6.57 -44.23
C THR A 29 -42.96 -7.62 -44.22
N ALA A 30 -43.10 -8.71 -44.99
CA ALA A 30 -42.05 -9.74 -45.14
C ALA A 30 -40.78 -9.17 -45.77
N GLY A 31 -40.92 -8.28 -46.76
CA GLY A 31 -39.77 -7.59 -47.38
C GLY A 31 -39.05 -6.68 -46.43
N VAL A 32 -39.78 -5.89 -45.61
CA VAL A 32 -39.19 -5.04 -44.57
C VAL A 32 -38.50 -5.86 -43.49
N LEU A 33 -39.10 -6.96 -43.02
CA LEU A 33 -38.49 -7.85 -42.06
C LEU A 33 -37.19 -8.50 -42.64
N ALA A 34 -37.23 -8.95 -43.89
CA ALA A 34 -36.03 -9.50 -44.55
C ALA A 34 -34.92 -8.44 -44.65
N LEU A 35 -35.24 -7.20 -44.97
CA LEU A 35 -34.24 -6.11 -44.99
C LEU A 35 -33.66 -5.80 -43.61
N ILE A 36 -34.49 -5.86 -42.56
CA ILE A 36 -34.05 -5.69 -41.16
C ILE A 36 -33.10 -6.84 -40.79
N PHE A 37 -33.45 -8.09 -41.14
CA PHE A 37 -32.57 -9.25 -40.87
C PHE A 37 -31.24 -9.16 -41.65
N ILE A 38 -31.28 -8.73 -42.91
CA ILE A 38 -30.06 -8.52 -43.71
C ILE A 38 -29.22 -7.38 -43.11
N ALA A 39 -29.83 -6.27 -42.71
CA ALA A 39 -29.13 -5.17 -42.06
C ALA A 39 -28.53 -5.58 -40.72
N ALA A 40 -29.24 -6.36 -39.91
CA ALA A 40 -28.72 -6.92 -38.66
C ALA A 40 -27.57 -7.91 -38.89
N ALA A 41 -27.67 -8.79 -39.91
CA ALA A 41 -26.60 -9.70 -40.28
C ALA A 41 -25.36 -8.98 -40.82
N VAL A 42 -25.54 -7.96 -41.65
CA VAL A 42 -24.45 -7.10 -42.14
C VAL A 42 -23.81 -6.33 -41.01
N PHE A 43 -24.60 -5.78 -40.09
CA PHE A 43 -24.11 -5.08 -38.90
C PHE A 43 -23.33 -6.02 -37.99
N SER A 44 -23.82 -7.25 -37.74
CA SER A 44 -23.11 -8.28 -36.97
C SER A 44 -21.81 -8.71 -37.66
N LEU A 45 -21.81 -8.82 -38.98
CA LEU A 45 -20.61 -9.15 -39.76
C LEU A 45 -19.60 -8.00 -39.73
N ILE A 46 -20.04 -6.76 -39.85
CA ILE A 46 -19.17 -5.57 -39.70
C ILE A 46 -18.61 -5.54 -38.27
N GLN A 47 -19.43 -5.75 -37.26
CA GLN A 47 -19.00 -5.82 -35.88
C GLN A 47 -17.98 -6.94 -35.64
N ALA A 48 -18.20 -8.14 -36.20
CA ALA A 48 -17.25 -9.25 -36.13
C ALA A 48 -15.91 -8.93 -36.85
N ILE A 49 -15.95 -8.24 -37.97
CA ILE A 49 -14.76 -7.83 -38.73
C ILE A 49 -14.01 -6.68 -38.03
N THR A 50 -14.73 -5.76 -37.39
CA THR A 50 -14.15 -4.60 -36.70
C THR A 50 -13.76 -4.90 -35.25
N SER A 51 -14.31 -5.96 -34.64
CA SER A 51 -14.06 -6.34 -33.24
C SER A 51 -12.82 -7.19 -33.01
N ASP A 52 -12.01 -7.45 -34.02
CA ASP A 52 -10.87 -8.37 -33.96
C ASP A 52 -11.28 -9.75 -33.37
N ALA A 53 -12.47 -10.28 -33.74
CA ALA A 53 -13.04 -11.54 -33.24
C ALA A 53 -12.10 -12.76 -33.40
N TRP A 54 -11.12 -12.66 -34.29
CA TRP A 54 -10.09 -13.66 -34.57
C TRP A 54 -8.78 -13.41 -33.84
N PHE A 55 -8.72 -12.37 -32.99
CA PHE A 55 -7.49 -12.05 -32.28
C PHE A 55 -7.13 -13.16 -31.28
N ASP A 56 -5.89 -13.61 -31.38
CA ASP A 56 -5.28 -14.62 -30.51
C ASP A 56 -3.89 -14.12 -30.11
N TYR A 57 -3.63 -14.00 -28.82
CA TYR A 57 -2.35 -13.50 -28.29
C TYR A 57 -1.13 -14.30 -28.80
N MET A 58 -1.28 -15.62 -28.98
CA MET A 58 -0.20 -16.50 -29.44
C MET A 58 0.00 -16.49 -30.95
N LYS A 59 -1.00 -16.12 -31.75
CA LYS A 59 -0.96 -16.23 -33.21
C LYS A 59 -0.95 -14.90 -33.93
N SER A 60 -1.63 -13.89 -33.39
CA SER A 60 -1.73 -12.57 -34.02
C SER A 60 -0.38 -11.86 -34.03
N ASP A 61 -0.12 -11.04 -35.05
CA ASP A 61 1.07 -10.18 -35.10
C ASP A 61 0.90 -9.00 -34.12
N LEU A 62 1.49 -9.13 -32.94
CA LEU A 62 1.36 -8.14 -31.86
C LEU A 62 2.00 -6.80 -32.20
N THR A 63 2.93 -6.74 -33.16
CA THR A 63 3.55 -5.47 -33.60
C THR A 63 2.54 -4.52 -34.25
N GLN A 64 1.39 -5.03 -34.70
CA GLN A 64 0.30 -4.21 -35.22
C GLN A 64 -0.55 -3.56 -34.12
N TYR A 65 -0.47 -4.07 -32.89
CA TYR A 65 -1.28 -3.65 -31.74
C TYR A 65 -0.51 -2.80 -30.75
N ILE A 66 0.75 -3.14 -30.50
CA ILE A 66 1.62 -2.42 -29.56
C ILE A 66 2.98 -2.10 -30.18
N GLU A 67 3.66 -1.13 -29.59
CA GLU A 67 5.09 -0.84 -29.83
C GLU A 67 5.75 -0.38 -28.54
N PHE A 68 7.03 -0.67 -28.40
CA PHE A 68 7.87 -0.11 -27.34
C PHE A 68 8.46 1.20 -27.82
N SER A 69 8.33 2.27 -27.03
CA SER A 69 8.86 3.60 -27.38
C SER A 69 10.35 3.77 -27.07
N GLU A 70 10.90 2.88 -26.25
CA GLU A 70 12.28 2.90 -25.78
C GLU A 70 12.84 1.47 -25.74
N ASP A 71 14.15 1.33 -25.43
CA ASP A 71 14.78 0.04 -25.22
C ASP A 71 14.21 -0.60 -23.93
N TYR A 72 13.54 -1.74 -24.12
CA TYR A 72 12.88 -2.45 -23.02
C TYR A 72 13.80 -3.45 -22.28
N LYS A 73 15.10 -3.49 -22.61
CA LYS A 73 16.09 -4.36 -21.93
C LYS A 73 17.11 -3.57 -21.10
N ASN A 74 17.44 -2.35 -21.53
CA ASN A 74 18.50 -1.56 -20.90
C ASN A 74 17.89 -0.31 -20.27
N PHE A 75 17.33 -0.45 -19.09
CA PHE A 75 16.72 0.64 -18.33
C PHE A 75 17.04 0.49 -16.83
N LYS A 76 16.66 1.49 -16.05
CA LYS A 76 16.83 1.46 -14.59
C LYS A 76 15.48 1.46 -13.91
N VAL A 77 15.35 0.68 -12.85
CA VAL A 77 14.21 0.72 -11.95
C VAL A 77 14.68 1.04 -10.53
N ASN A 78 13.91 1.88 -9.86
CA ASN A 78 14.11 2.16 -8.45
C ASN A 78 13.17 1.28 -7.63
N VAL A 79 13.69 0.62 -6.63
CA VAL A 79 12.90 -0.16 -5.67
C VAL A 79 13.09 0.40 -4.28
N ASP A 80 11.97 0.61 -3.58
CA ASP A 80 11.98 1.21 -2.25
C ASP A 80 12.09 0.10 -1.19
N ILE A 81 13.25 -0.56 -1.18
CA ILE A 81 13.58 -1.60 -0.22
C ILE A 81 15.01 -1.42 0.27
N ALA A 82 15.23 -1.76 1.52
CA ALA A 82 16.54 -1.85 2.16
C ALA A 82 16.65 -3.17 2.93
N LYS A 83 17.88 -3.64 3.14
CA LYS A 83 18.11 -4.83 3.96
C LYS A 83 17.78 -4.54 5.42
N SER A 84 17.36 -5.58 6.15
CA SER A 84 17.22 -5.51 7.59
C SER A 84 18.55 -5.19 8.25
N HIS A 85 18.51 -4.46 9.37
CA HIS A 85 19.67 -4.14 10.20
C HIS A 85 19.77 -5.14 11.36
N ASP A 86 20.96 -5.25 11.98
CA ASP A 86 21.12 -6.12 13.15
C ASP A 86 20.20 -5.69 14.31
N ILE A 87 19.83 -4.41 14.38
CA ILE A 87 18.88 -3.89 15.37
C ILE A 87 17.47 -4.50 15.22
N ASP A 88 17.07 -4.92 14.02
CA ASP A 88 15.75 -5.54 13.80
C ASP A 88 15.65 -6.89 14.51
N VAL A 89 16.77 -7.63 14.58
CA VAL A 89 16.86 -8.87 15.36
C VAL A 89 16.69 -8.57 16.85
N ASP A 90 17.32 -7.51 17.35
CA ASP A 90 17.22 -7.10 18.76
C ASP A 90 15.81 -6.60 19.10
N VAL A 91 15.16 -5.87 18.20
CA VAL A 91 13.75 -5.44 18.34
C VAL A 91 12.83 -6.66 18.42
N THR A 92 13.01 -7.65 17.54
CA THR A 92 12.19 -8.87 17.53
C THR A 92 12.36 -9.66 18.84
N ILE A 93 13.59 -9.79 19.34
CA ILE A 93 13.86 -10.48 20.59
C ILE A 93 13.29 -9.71 21.79
N LEU A 94 13.43 -8.38 21.78
CA LEU A 94 12.86 -7.54 22.83
C LEU A 94 11.32 -7.67 22.88
N ASN A 95 10.67 -7.69 21.71
CA ASN A 95 9.23 -7.90 21.63
C ASN A 95 8.80 -9.28 22.16
N LEU A 96 9.57 -10.34 21.86
CA LEU A 96 9.29 -11.68 22.35
C LEU A 96 9.27 -11.75 23.90
N VAL A 97 10.25 -11.14 24.57
CA VAL A 97 10.30 -11.15 26.06
C VAL A 97 9.30 -10.14 26.66
N TYR A 98 8.96 -9.08 25.95
CA TYR A 98 7.97 -8.10 26.35
C TYR A 98 6.56 -8.71 26.51
N GLU A 99 6.17 -9.64 25.65
CA GLU A 99 4.88 -10.32 25.73
C GLU A 99 4.68 -11.06 27.06
N ASP A 100 5.76 -11.57 27.65
CA ASP A 100 5.74 -12.34 28.91
C ASP A 100 6.07 -11.48 30.15
N ARG A 101 6.13 -10.15 29.99
CA ARG A 101 6.44 -9.23 31.08
C ARG A 101 5.41 -9.30 32.23
N LYS A 102 5.87 -9.06 33.42
CA LYS A 102 5.03 -9.02 34.62
C LYS A 102 5.32 -7.73 35.38
N ILE A 103 4.25 -7.17 35.99
CA ILE A 103 4.42 -5.99 36.82
C ILE A 103 5.38 -6.27 37.97
N ASN A 104 6.27 -5.34 38.29
CA ASN A 104 7.15 -5.48 39.41
C ASN A 104 6.35 -5.24 40.73
N GLU A 105 6.17 -6.27 41.52
CA GLU A 105 5.40 -6.23 42.78
C GLU A 105 5.93 -5.17 43.75
N LYS A 106 7.20 -4.83 43.68
CA LYS A 106 7.81 -3.81 44.56
C LYS A 106 7.17 -2.44 44.38
N TYR A 107 6.79 -2.08 43.19
CA TYR A 107 6.22 -0.77 42.84
C TYR A 107 4.73 -0.87 42.49
N GLY A 108 4.28 -2.04 42.04
CA GLY A 108 2.91 -2.24 41.54
C GLY A 108 2.65 -1.30 40.34
N ASN A 109 1.40 -0.87 40.18
CA ASN A 109 0.99 0.07 39.14
C ASN A 109 1.27 1.55 39.51
N ASN A 110 2.12 1.83 40.50
CA ASN A 110 2.40 3.21 40.91
C ASN A 110 3.49 3.81 40.03
N PRO A 111 3.23 4.96 39.38
CA PRO A 111 4.24 5.62 38.56
C PRO A 111 5.46 6.05 39.39
N ILE A 112 6.66 5.73 38.93
CA ILE A 112 7.92 6.13 39.51
C ILE A 112 8.32 7.46 38.86
N THR A 113 8.47 8.50 39.68
CA THR A 113 8.88 9.83 39.25
C THR A 113 10.26 10.25 39.77
N SER A 114 10.88 9.41 40.61
CA SER A 114 12.25 9.55 41.10
C SER A 114 13.26 9.03 40.04
N PRO A 115 14.56 9.31 40.18
CA PRO A 115 15.57 8.72 39.32
C PRO A 115 15.45 7.19 39.23
N TYR A 116 15.39 6.70 38.01
CA TYR A 116 15.17 5.29 37.69
C TYR A 116 15.89 4.91 36.40
N THR A 117 16.41 3.69 36.31
CA THR A 117 17.02 3.17 35.07
C THR A 117 16.00 2.39 34.29
N ILE A 118 15.71 2.84 33.07
CA ILE A 118 14.74 2.23 32.15
C ILE A 118 15.18 0.81 31.81
N SER A 119 14.26 -0.12 31.89
CA SER A 119 14.48 -1.54 31.61
C SER A 119 13.50 -2.05 30.55
N ALA A 120 13.85 -3.19 29.93
CA ALA A 120 12.92 -3.89 29.06
C ALA A 120 11.63 -4.21 29.81
N GLY A 121 10.51 -4.01 29.14
CA GLY A 121 9.16 -4.24 29.69
C GLY A 121 8.52 -3.04 30.33
N ASP A 122 9.26 -2.02 30.75
CA ASP A 122 8.72 -0.84 31.41
C ASP A 122 7.69 -0.11 30.57
N ASP A 123 6.64 0.42 31.18
CA ASP A 123 5.77 1.44 30.57
C ASP A 123 6.30 2.82 30.93
N VAL A 124 6.76 3.55 29.92
CA VAL A 124 7.41 4.85 30.08
C VAL A 124 6.53 5.95 29.52
N ALA A 125 6.09 6.87 30.37
CA ALA A 125 5.38 8.06 29.95
C ALA A 125 6.38 9.14 29.52
N ILE A 126 6.33 9.55 28.24
CA ILE A 126 7.33 10.42 27.62
C ILE A 126 6.75 11.64 26.91
N TRP A 127 7.58 12.67 26.83
CA TRP A 127 7.47 13.75 25.88
C TRP A 127 8.63 13.62 24.88
N TYR A 128 8.38 13.85 23.59
CA TYR A 128 9.45 13.69 22.60
C TYR A 128 9.30 14.65 21.43
N SER A 129 10.44 14.94 20.79
CA SER A 129 10.52 15.67 19.54
C SER A 129 11.52 15.01 18.60
N GLY A 130 11.06 14.66 17.38
CA GLY A 130 11.87 14.04 16.36
C GLY A 130 12.44 15.06 15.38
N TYR A 131 13.69 14.83 14.92
CA TYR A 131 14.34 15.62 13.89
C TYR A 131 15.24 14.76 13.01
N LEU A 132 15.49 15.25 11.81
CA LEU A 132 16.55 14.76 10.92
C LEU A 132 17.74 15.74 10.98
N LEU A 133 18.90 15.30 10.48
CA LEU A 133 20.01 16.21 10.21
C LEU A 133 20.05 16.53 8.71
N ASP A 134 20.18 17.82 8.37
CA ASP A 134 20.43 18.23 7.00
C ASP A 134 21.89 17.94 6.57
N GLU A 135 22.25 18.27 5.32
CA GLU A 135 23.60 18.07 4.78
C GLU A 135 24.69 18.84 5.55
N ASP A 136 24.32 19.92 6.23
CA ASP A 136 25.21 20.74 7.05
C ASP A 136 25.23 20.29 8.52
N GLY A 137 24.44 19.28 8.89
CA GLY A 137 24.32 18.75 10.25
C GLY A 137 23.37 19.54 11.15
N ASN A 138 22.56 20.44 10.61
CA ASN A 138 21.57 21.18 11.38
C ASN A 138 20.30 20.33 11.61
N LYS A 139 19.64 20.57 12.75
CA LYS A 139 18.40 19.86 13.10
C LYS A 139 17.21 20.38 12.27
N VAL A 140 16.55 19.46 11.57
CA VAL A 140 15.29 19.72 10.87
C VAL A 140 14.16 18.98 11.61
N TYR A 141 13.42 19.70 12.44
CA TYR A 141 12.37 19.11 13.26
C TYR A 141 11.16 18.68 12.44
N LEU A 142 10.65 17.50 12.76
CA LEU A 142 9.48 16.89 12.14
C LEU A 142 8.24 17.18 12.98
N SER A 143 7.37 18.06 12.52
CA SER A 143 6.19 18.53 13.28
C SER A 143 5.21 17.41 13.64
N ASN A 144 5.12 16.36 12.82
CA ASN A 144 4.28 15.19 13.04
C ASN A 144 4.97 14.10 13.90
N MET A 145 6.24 14.28 14.28
CA MET A 145 7.04 13.37 15.11
C MET A 145 7.33 13.94 16.48
N SER A 146 6.40 14.71 17.01
CA SER A 146 6.57 15.37 18.30
C SER A 146 5.30 15.26 19.12
N ASN A 147 5.46 14.95 20.40
CA ASN A 147 4.38 14.94 21.38
C ASN A 147 4.67 15.93 22.51
N PHE A 148 4.55 17.22 22.22
CA PHE A 148 4.57 18.28 23.24
C PHE A 148 3.21 18.96 23.42
N ILE A 149 2.26 18.61 22.57
CA ILE A 149 0.96 19.27 22.45
C ILE A 149 -0.07 18.76 23.45
N PRO A 150 -0.19 17.45 23.67
CA PRO A 150 -1.21 16.92 24.56
C PRO A 150 -1.01 17.37 25.98
N SER A 151 -2.09 17.46 26.71
CA SER A 151 -2.10 17.67 28.16
C SER A 151 -1.50 16.52 28.96
N SER A 152 -1.13 15.42 28.29
CA SER A 152 -0.54 14.21 28.87
C SER A 152 0.61 13.66 28.03
N PRO A 153 1.63 13.04 28.65
CA PRO A 153 2.67 12.32 27.94
C PRO A 153 2.12 11.10 27.17
N THR A 154 2.85 10.66 26.18
CA THR A 154 2.59 9.37 25.53
C THR A 154 3.21 8.27 26.37
N THR A 155 2.43 7.22 26.68
CA THR A 155 2.96 6.02 27.32
C THR A 155 3.38 5.03 26.24
N ILE A 156 4.61 4.54 26.36
CA ILE A 156 5.18 3.50 25.49
C ILE A 156 5.63 2.32 26.34
N GLY A 157 5.44 1.12 25.82
CA GLY A 157 6.00 -0.09 26.42
C GLY A 157 7.37 -0.39 25.84
N ILE A 158 8.39 -0.54 26.66
CA ILE A 158 9.75 -0.84 26.21
C ILE A 158 9.84 -2.29 25.73
N GLY A 159 9.66 -2.50 24.44
CA GLY A 159 9.58 -3.79 23.76
C GLY A 159 8.25 -4.05 23.06
N SER A 160 7.29 -3.11 23.11
CA SER A 160 6.02 -3.22 22.40
C SER A 160 6.18 -3.23 20.88
N ASN A 161 7.27 -2.64 20.36
CA ASN A 161 7.50 -2.41 18.93
C ASN A 161 6.47 -1.46 18.28
N ASP A 162 5.91 -0.54 19.08
CA ASP A 162 4.94 0.47 18.61
C ASP A 162 5.62 1.68 17.93
N PHE A 163 6.93 1.85 18.15
CA PHE A 163 7.74 2.91 17.59
C PHE A 163 8.70 2.40 16.52
N ILE A 164 9.30 3.33 15.79
CA ILE A 164 10.30 2.99 14.77
C ILE A 164 11.51 2.28 15.40
N PRO A 165 12.16 1.36 14.66
CA PRO A 165 13.30 0.58 15.17
C PRO A 165 14.36 1.44 15.83
N GLY A 166 14.81 1.01 17.00
CA GLY A 166 15.80 1.71 17.82
C GLY A 166 15.20 2.66 18.86
N PHE A 167 13.97 3.12 18.75
CA PHE A 167 13.40 4.07 19.72
C PHE A 167 13.37 3.46 21.13
N GLU A 168 12.71 2.33 21.30
CA GLU A 168 12.55 1.69 22.61
C GLU A 168 13.87 1.08 23.10
N LEU A 169 14.64 0.41 22.23
CA LEU A 169 15.93 -0.18 22.57
C LEU A 169 16.93 0.87 23.12
N ASN A 170 16.99 2.05 22.51
CA ASN A 170 17.92 3.08 22.89
C ASN A 170 17.52 3.85 24.17
N LEU A 171 16.35 3.57 24.72
CA LEU A 171 15.95 4.03 26.05
C LEU A 171 16.42 3.09 27.15
N ILE A 172 16.62 1.80 26.86
CA ILE A 172 17.08 0.82 27.85
C ILE A 172 18.43 1.23 28.44
N GLY A 173 18.56 1.16 29.76
CA GLY A 173 19.77 1.51 30.50
C GLY A 173 19.97 2.99 30.75
N LYS A 174 19.16 3.89 30.18
CA LYS A 174 19.22 5.32 30.51
C LYS A 174 18.61 5.58 31.88
N ASN A 175 19.32 6.37 32.68
CA ASN A 175 18.83 6.76 34.03
C ASN A 175 18.14 8.11 33.95
N THR A 176 16.89 8.18 34.37
CA THR A 176 16.10 9.42 34.32
C THR A 176 16.65 10.55 35.20
N GLY A 177 17.54 10.25 36.14
CA GLY A 177 18.23 11.25 36.98
C GLY A 177 19.34 12.02 36.26
N ASP A 178 19.83 11.51 35.14
CA ASP A 178 20.90 12.15 34.34
C ASP A 178 20.34 13.19 33.36
N TYR A 179 19.03 13.33 33.26
CA TYR A 179 18.34 14.16 32.29
C TYR A 179 17.34 15.10 32.98
N SER A 180 17.00 16.18 32.31
CA SER A 180 15.99 17.13 32.77
C SER A 180 14.59 16.53 32.63
N LYS A 181 13.70 16.82 33.58
CA LYS A 181 12.27 16.60 33.41
C LYS A 181 11.69 17.62 32.45
N PHE A 182 10.68 17.23 31.68
CA PHE A 182 9.94 18.16 30.85
C PHE A 182 9.17 19.15 31.73
N ASN A 183 9.53 20.41 31.64
CA ASN A 183 8.87 21.49 32.37
C ASN A 183 8.17 22.41 31.36
N ARG A 184 6.87 22.16 31.19
CA ARG A 184 6.04 23.03 30.34
C ARG A 184 5.75 24.35 31.02
N ILE A 185 6.27 25.43 30.44
CA ILE A 185 6.02 26.81 30.87
C ILE A 185 4.77 27.29 30.11
N THR A 186 3.71 27.60 30.81
CA THR A 186 2.42 28.03 30.22
C THR A 186 2.11 29.49 30.48
N THR A 187 2.93 30.19 31.26
CA THR A 187 2.78 31.61 31.59
C THR A 187 4.14 32.26 31.76
N GLY A 188 4.20 33.57 31.62
CA GLY A 188 5.43 34.36 31.81
C GLY A 188 5.90 34.95 30.49
N ARG A 189 6.91 35.80 30.55
CA ARG A 189 7.47 36.47 29.38
C ARG A 189 8.37 35.52 28.61
N VAL A 190 8.33 35.61 27.29
CA VAL A 190 9.29 34.91 26.40
C VAL A 190 10.68 35.52 26.62
N THR A 191 11.69 34.67 26.79
CA THR A 191 13.10 35.03 26.99
C THR A 191 14.01 34.22 26.07
N ASP A 192 15.21 34.70 25.84
CA ASP A 192 16.21 34.18 24.91
C ASP A 192 16.73 32.76 25.23
N ASN A 193 16.44 32.24 26.41
CA ASN A 193 16.82 30.90 26.83
C ASN A 193 15.67 29.88 26.70
N LEU A 194 14.57 30.25 26.06
CA LEU A 194 13.41 29.38 25.90
C LEU A 194 13.33 28.78 24.48
N ILE A 195 12.83 27.59 24.44
CA ILE A 195 12.25 27.02 23.22
C ILE A 195 10.75 27.24 23.32
N VAL A 196 10.17 27.98 22.37
CA VAL A 196 8.74 28.28 22.36
C VAL A 196 8.04 27.49 21.27
N TYR A 197 6.81 27.15 21.56
CA TYR A 197 5.91 26.47 20.60
C TYR A 197 4.77 27.44 20.28
N VAL A 198 4.67 27.79 19.00
CA VAL A 198 3.78 28.87 18.56
C VAL A 198 2.77 28.37 17.52
N SER A 199 1.62 29.02 17.48
CA SER A 199 0.63 28.81 16.41
C SER A 199 0.35 30.16 15.73
N TYR A 200 0.18 30.12 14.39
CA TYR A 200 -0.10 31.33 13.60
C TYR A 200 -0.75 30.97 12.26
N THR A 201 -1.22 32.00 11.56
CA THR A 201 -1.73 31.88 10.19
C THR A 201 -0.97 32.79 9.24
N LEU A 202 -0.76 32.32 8.01
CA LEU A 202 -0.21 33.11 6.90
C LEU A 202 -1.17 33.08 5.71
N PRO A 203 -1.18 34.11 4.85
CA PRO A 203 -1.83 34.03 3.54
C PRO A 203 -1.24 32.88 2.74
N ASN A 204 -2.11 32.09 2.07
CA ASN A 204 -1.63 31.00 1.22
C ASN A 204 -0.82 31.54 0.04
N ALA A 205 0.31 30.90 -0.26
CA ALA A 205 1.26 31.38 -1.27
C ALA A 205 0.69 31.35 -2.71
N THR A 206 -0.28 30.49 -2.98
CA THR A 206 -0.87 30.30 -4.33
C THR A 206 -2.28 30.84 -4.45
N ASP A 207 -3.00 31.02 -3.35
CA ASP A 207 -4.39 31.51 -3.32
C ASP A 207 -4.56 32.53 -2.18
N SER A 208 -4.45 33.80 -2.49
CA SER A 208 -4.54 34.89 -1.50
C SER A 208 -5.91 35.00 -0.81
N THR A 209 -6.92 34.24 -1.23
CA THR A 209 -8.23 34.16 -0.56
C THR A 209 -8.24 33.15 0.58
N LYS A 210 -7.20 32.32 0.70
CA LYS A 210 -7.02 31.29 1.73
C LYS A 210 -5.91 31.66 2.67
N THR A 211 -5.89 31.02 3.84
CA THR A 211 -4.83 31.12 4.82
C THR A 211 -4.33 29.74 5.18
N ASP A 212 -3.01 29.61 5.31
CA ASP A 212 -2.37 28.43 5.84
C ASP A 212 -2.25 28.57 7.35
N LYS A 213 -2.65 27.54 8.08
CA LYS A 213 -2.57 27.49 9.53
C LYS A 213 -1.38 26.63 9.95
N TYR A 214 -0.54 27.22 10.77
CA TYR A 214 0.60 26.56 11.41
C TYR A 214 0.31 26.40 12.89
N THR A 215 0.48 25.20 13.41
CA THR A 215 0.20 24.89 14.82
C THR A 215 1.42 24.24 15.44
N THR A 216 1.75 24.68 16.66
CA THR A 216 2.80 24.10 17.49
C THR A 216 4.17 24.07 16.80
N VAL A 217 4.48 25.14 16.07
CA VAL A 217 5.78 25.31 15.44
C VAL A 217 6.82 25.55 16.54
N ARG A 218 7.87 24.72 16.58
CA ARG A 218 9.00 24.87 17.49
C ARG A 218 9.88 26.02 17.02
N MET A 219 10.22 26.92 17.93
CA MET A 219 11.16 28.01 17.73
C MET A 219 12.13 28.04 18.89
N ASP A 220 13.41 27.88 18.61
CA ASP A 220 14.48 27.94 19.57
C ASP A 220 15.04 29.38 19.57
N LEU A 221 14.91 30.07 20.69
CA LEU A 221 15.35 31.47 20.80
C LEU A 221 16.87 31.61 20.93
N SER A 222 17.61 30.51 20.98
CA SER A 222 19.07 30.52 20.85
C SER A 222 19.54 30.56 19.38
N GLU A 223 18.62 30.29 18.41
CA GLU A 223 18.89 30.35 16.98
C GLU A 223 18.56 31.73 16.40
N ASP A 224 19.10 32.07 15.22
CA ASP A 224 18.74 33.27 14.47
C ASP A 224 17.37 33.12 13.81
N LEU A 225 16.31 33.45 14.55
CA LEU A 225 14.94 33.38 14.03
C LEU A 225 14.65 34.47 12.99
N ASP A 226 15.35 35.62 13.06
CA ASP A 226 15.19 36.68 12.08
C ASP A 226 15.64 36.27 10.67
N ALA A 227 16.67 35.45 10.56
CA ALA A 227 17.09 34.86 9.26
C ALA A 227 16.00 33.98 8.63
N LYS A 228 15.24 33.28 9.46
CA LYS A 228 14.22 32.31 9.00
C LYS A 228 12.83 32.92 8.81
N TYR A 229 12.42 33.80 9.72
CA TYR A 229 11.07 34.35 9.78
C TYR A 229 10.98 35.82 9.38
N GLY A 230 12.12 36.48 9.21
CA GLY A 230 12.25 37.88 8.79
C GLY A 230 12.71 38.82 9.92
N ALA A 231 13.43 39.86 9.52
CA ALA A 231 13.99 40.84 10.45
C ALA A 231 12.92 41.46 11.37
N GLY A 232 13.21 41.51 12.66
CA GLY A 232 12.31 41.98 13.71
C GLY A 232 11.35 40.97 14.27
N PHE A 233 11.35 39.72 13.75
CA PHE A 233 10.49 38.65 14.23
C PHE A 233 10.83 38.26 15.67
N GLU A 234 12.11 38.01 15.95
CA GLU A 234 12.58 37.59 17.26
C GLU A 234 12.30 38.65 18.32
N ALA A 235 12.57 39.92 18.01
CA ALA A 235 12.29 41.04 18.92
C ALA A 235 10.79 41.13 19.25
N ALA A 236 9.90 40.93 18.24
CA ALA A 236 8.47 40.94 18.47
C ALA A 236 8.02 39.73 19.30
N LEU A 237 8.63 38.56 19.10
CA LEU A 237 8.34 37.33 19.85
C LEU A 237 8.71 37.51 21.34
N MET A 238 9.86 38.11 21.63
CA MET A 238 10.31 38.39 23.01
C MET A 238 9.45 39.42 23.76
N GLU A 239 8.61 40.19 23.07
CA GLU A 239 7.63 41.07 23.70
C GLU A 239 6.37 40.33 24.18
N LEU A 240 6.16 39.10 23.73
CA LEU A 240 4.98 38.32 24.06
C LEU A 240 5.10 37.60 25.40
N ASN A 241 3.95 37.16 25.91
CA ASN A 241 3.85 36.24 27.04
C ASN A 241 3.35 34.88 26.55
N VAL A 242 3.89 33.83 27.14
CA VAL A 242 3.45 32.47 26.95
C VAL A 242 1.99 32.35 27.41
N GLY A 243 1.14 31.71 26.61
CA GLY A 243 -0.28 31.53 26.91
C GLY A 243 -1.15 32.77 26.75
N ALA A 244 -0.59 33.88 26.22
CA ALA A 244 -1.35 35.11 25.98
C ALA A 244 -2.39 34.95 24.86
N ALA A 245 -3.33 35.89 24.78
CA ALA A 245 -4.30 35.93 23.71
C ALA A 245 -3.62 36.13 22.34
N LYS A 246 -4.30 35.66 21.30
CA LYS A 246 -3.84 35.81 19.90
C LYS A 246 -3.50 37.26 19.55
N THR A 247 -2.40 37.45 18.87
CA THR A 247 -1.90 38.75 18.42
C THR A 247 -1.45 38.68 16.95
N THR A 248 -0.81 39.74 16.49
CA THR A 248 -0.22 39.79 15.13
C THR A 248 1.26 40.12 15.29
N VAL A 249 2.12 39.30 14.69
CA VAL A 249 3.56 39.53 14.60
C VAL A 249 3.89 39.95 13.17
N LYS A 250 4.72 40.96 13.01
CA LYS A 250 5.19 41.46 11.72
C LYS A 250 6.70 41.37 11.64
N ALA A 251 7.20 40.94 10.50
CA ALA A 251 8.61 40.83 10.21
C ALA A 251 8.88 41.18 8.74
N THR A 252 10.14 41.44 8.38
CA THR A 252 10.55 41.76 7.00
C THR A 252 11.49 40.67 6.48
N LEU A 253 11.06 39.91 5.49
CA LEU A 253 11.85 38.88 4.83
C LEU A 253 11.98 39.21 3.33
N ASN A 254 13.21 39.26 2.81
CA ASN A 254 13.50 39.61 1.42
C ASN A 254 12.81 40.92 0.99
N ASP A 255 12.94 41.97 1.80
CA ASP A 255 12.34 43.30 1.60
C ASP A 255 10.80 43.32 1.53
N LYS A 256 10.13 42.27 1.99
CA LYS A 256 8.67 42.21 2.06
C LYS A 256 8.20 42.07 3.50
N GLU A 257 7.22 42.88 3.87
CA GLU A 257 6.54 42.71 5.17
C GLU A 257 5.70 41.43 5.14
N ILE A 258 5.97 40.58 6.12
CA ILE A 258 5.18 39.36 6.40
C ILE A 258 4.39 39.63 7.67
N THR A 259 3.11 39.27 7.61
CA THR A 259 2.19 39.39 8.74
C THR A 259 1.77 38.00 9.21
N TYR A 260 2.23 37.63 10.40
CA TYR A 260 1.81 36.40 11.08
C TYR A 260 0.58 36.75 11.93
N SER A 261 -0.59 36.29 11.47
CA SER A 261 -1.87 36.56 12.13
C SER A 261 -2.25 35.45 13.09
N ASP A 262 -3.20 35.71 13.99
CA ASP A 262 -3.62 34.77 15.04
C ASP A 262 -2.46 34.16 15.83
N PHE A 263 -1.37 34.92 15.99
CA PHE A 263 -0.14 34.46 16.60
C PHE A 263 -0.31 34.24 18.11
N THR A 264 0.07 33.05 18.58
CA THR A 264 0.10 32.67 19.99
C THR A 264 1.42 31.99 20.33
N VAL A 265 1.94 32.24 21.51
CA VAL A 265 2.95 31.38 22.14
C VAL A 265 2.18 30.37 23.00
N ASP A 266 1.99 29.18 22.51
CA ASP A 266 1.12 28.18 23.12
C ASP A 266 1.69 27.68 24.44
N PHE A 267 3.00 27.42 24.46
CA PHE A 267 3.79 27.08 25.63
C PHE A 267 5.30 27.27 25.33
N ALA A 268 6.12 27.15 26.35
CA ALA A 268 7.56 27.13 26.23
C ALA A 268 8.18 26.03 27.09
N VAL A 269 9.43 25.69 26.80
CA VAL A 269 10.29 24.84 27.62
C VAL A 269 11.64 25.50 27.82
N ASP A 270 12.35 25.13 28.88
CA ASP A 270 13.70 25.64 29.14
C ASP A 270 14.65 25.10 28.06
N GLY A 271 15.25 25.96 27.25
CA GLY A 271 16.21 25.61 26.21
C GLY A 271 17.52 24.98 26.75
N ASN A 272 17.80 25.17 28.05
CA ASN A 272 18.94 24.52 28.71
C ASN A 272 18.60 23.11 29.26
N ALA A 273 17.36 22.65 29.11
CA ALA A 273 16.99 21.30 29.53
C ALA A 273 17.79 20.26 28.74
N THR A 274 18.21 19.20 29.41
CA THR A 274 19.00 18.11 28.83
C THR A 274 18.07 16.92 28.56
N PRO A 275 17.58 16.72 27.32
CA PRO A 275 16.78 15.54 26.94
C PRO A 275 17.64 14.28 26.86
N MET A 276 17.02 13.11 26.92
CA MET A 276 17.63 11.88 26.42
C MET A 276 17.69 11.99 24.90
N LEU A 277 18.88 11.79 24.33
CA LEU A 277 19.03 11.70 22.88
C LEU A 277 19.03 10.22 22.47
N ILE A 278 18.19 9.89 21.51
CA ILE A 278 18.14 8.54 20.92
C ILE A 278 18.20 8.66 19.41
N GLU A 279 18.85 7.68 18.79
CA GLU A 279 18.97 7.53 17.34
C GLU A 279 18.12 6.35 16.90
N CYS A 280 17.35 6.52 15.85
CA CYS A 280 16.46 5.53 15.29
C CYS A 280 16.56 5.58 13.77
N TYR A 281 15.93 4.66 13.09
CA TYR A 281 15.77 4.77 11.64
C TYR A 281 14.32 4.47 11.24
N PHE A 282 13.86 5.08 10.16
CA PHE A 282 12.57 4.77 9.59
C PHE A 282 12.67 3.48 8.79
N PRO A 283 11.79 2.49 9.02
CA PRO A 283 11.84 1.24 8.26
C PRO A 283 11.58 1.48 6.77
N TYR A 284 12.05 0.56 5.94
CA TYR A 284 11.91 0.65 4.47
C TYR A 284 10.46 0.69 4.00
N ASP A 285 9.56 0.12 4.76
CA ASP A 285 8.11 0.05 4.47
C ASP A 285 7.30 1.14 5.17
N TYR A 286 7.97 2.15 5.78
CA TYR A 286 7.27 3.23 6.47
C TYR A 286 6.23 3.89 5.57
N SER A 287 4.95 3.78 5.97
CA SER A 287 3.81 4.12 5.13
C SER A 287 3.34 5.58 5.28
N ASN A 288 3.56 6.19 6.46
CA ASN A 288 3.03 7.52 6.77
C ASN A 288 3.71 8.64 5.98
N ASN A 289 4.98 8.46 5.63
CA ASN A 289 5.73 9.36 4.77
C ASN A 289 6.85 8.60 4.06
N THR A 290 6.68 8.36 2.78
CA THR A 290 7.63 7.57 1.97
C THR A 290 9.00 8.24 1.82
N ASP A 291 9.07 9.58 1.96
CA ASP A 291 10.34 10.32 1.88
C ASP A 291 11.24 10.07 3.10
N LEU A 292 10.66 9.59 4.20
CA LEU A 292 11.40 9.27 5.42
C LEU A 292 11.94 7.83 5.44
N ARG A 293 11.54 6.97 4.53
CA ARG A 293 12.00 5.58 4.49
C ARG A 293 13.52 5.51 4.48
N ASN A 294 14.06 4.67 5.35
CA ASN A 294 15.50 4.50 5.55
C ASN A 294 16.27 5.75 6.01
N GLU A 295 15.57 6.82 6.42
CA GLU A 295 16.24 7.97 7.03
C GLU A 295 16.55 7.70 8.49
N THR A 296 17.75 8.12 8.94
CA THR A 296 18.07 8.16 10.35
C THR A 296 17.35 9.33 11.00
N ALA A 297 16.63 9.03 12.07
CA ALA A 297 15.93 10.03 12.88
C ALA A 297 16.53 10.11 14.27
N TYR A 298 16.50 11.30 14.83
CA TYR A 298 16.94 11.57 16.19
C TYR A 298 15.76 12.08 17.00
N PHE A 299 15.71 11.67 18.28
CA PHE A 299 14.66 12.12 19.18
C PHE A 299 15.25 12.70 20.45
N GLU A 300 14.72 13.85 20.83
CA GLU A 300 14.86 14.43 22.16
C GLU A 300 13.71 13.91 23.03
N VAL A 301 14.02 13.11 24.04
CA VAL A 301 13.02 12.46 24.90
C VAL A 301 13.13 12.94 26.34
N TYR A 302 11.99 13.28 26.92
CA TYR A 302 11.85 13.63 28.34
C TYR A 302 10.91 12.64 28.99
N VAL A 303 11.34 12.02 30.08
CA VAL A 303 10.53 11.05 30.82
C VAL A 303 9.76 11.75 31.94
N ASP A 304 8.43 11.53 31.96
CA ASP A 304 7.54 11.99 33.01
C ASP A 304 7.52 11.00 34.17
N SER A 305 7.19 9.75 33.87
CA SER A 305 7.05 8.68 34.85
C SER A 305 7.24 7.31 34.21
N ILE A 306 7.47 6.29 35.04
CA ILE A 306 7.69 4.90 34.63
C ILE A 306 6.81 4.01 35.49
N VAL A 307 6.14 3.04 34.88
CA VAL A 307 5.58 1.87 35.57
C VAL A 307 6.49 0.69 35.29
N ASP A 308 7.02 0.10 36.35
CA ASP A 308 8.08 -0.88 36.30
C ASP A 308 7.52 -2.29 36.05
N TYR A 309 7.97 -2.90 34.97
CA TYR A 309 7.72 -4.30 34.62
C TYR A 309 9.02 -5.08 34.51
N ILE A 310 8.94 -6.36 34.71
CA ILE A 310 10.04 -7.30 34.62
C ILE A 310 9.79 -8.23 33.43
N CYS A 311 10.67 -8.19 32.45
CA CYS A 311 10.73 -9.19 31.38
C CYS A 311 11.50 -10.43 31.89
N PRO A 312 11.19 -11.63 31.37
CA PRO A 312 12.06 -12.78 31.54
C PRO A 312 13.42 -12.53 30.91
N GLU A 313 14.46 -13.12 31.50
CA GLU A 313 15.77 -13.11 30.86
C GLU A 313 15.75 -13.98 29.59
N PHE A 314 16.30 -13.46 28.49
CA PHE A 314 16.37 -14.17 27.22
C PHE A 314 17.48 -15.24 27.27
N THR A 315 17.10 -16.46 27.68
CA THR A 315 18.00 -17.58 27.91
C THR A 315 17.53 -18.84 27.18
N ASP A 316 18.40 -19.85 27.10
CA ASP A 316 18.05 -21.16 26.53
C ASP A 316 16.86 -21.82 27.26
N ASP A 317 16.77 -21.65 28.58
CA ASP A 317 15.67 -22.21 29.37
C ASP A 317 14.36 -21.47 29.10
N TYR A 318 14.39 -20.15 28.94
CA TYR A 318 13.24 -19.37 28.53
C TYR A 318 12.73 -19.81 27.15
N LEU A 319 13.62 -19.98 26.18
CA LEU A 319 13.25 -20.42 24.82
C LEU A 319 12.66 -21.84 24.82
N LYS A 320 13.19 -22.76 25.64
CA LYS A 320 12.62 -24.11 25.80
C LYS A 320 11.20 -24.08 26.37
N GLU A 321 10.96 -23.21 27.36
CA GLU A 321 9.63 -23.05 27.95
C GLU A 321 8.66 -22.39 26.95
N LYS A 322 9.08 -21.28 26.34
CA LYS A 322 8.28 -20.48 25.40
C LYS A 322 7.84 -21.31 24.20
N PHE A 323 8.75 -22.03 23.56
CA PHE A 323 8.49 -22.82 22.35
C PHE A 323 8.14 -24.30 22.63
N SER A 324 7.73 -24.62 23.85
CA SER A 324 7.21 -25.95 24.21
C SER A 324 5.75 -26.15 23.82
N SER A 325 5.00 -25.10 23.50
CA SER A 325 3.62 -25.15 23.04
C SER A 325 3.55 -25.11 21.51
N ASP A 326 2.52 -25.73 20.95
CA ASP A 326 2.29 -25.81 19.49
C ASP A 326 1.79 -24.47 18.87
N ASP A 327 1.75 -23.40 19.67
CA ASP A 327 1.22 -22.09 19.26
C ASP A 327 2.25 -21.22 18.48
N PHE A 328 3.48 -21.71 18.32
CA PHE A 328 4.56 -20.94 17.68
C PHE A 328 4.95 -21.52 16.32
N THR A 329 5.35 -20.60 15.42
CA THR A 329 5.80 -20.94 14.05
C THR A 329 7.12 -21.70 13.99
N VAL A 330 7.85 -21.78 15.11
CA VAL A 330 9.10 -22.53 15.23
C VAL A 330 9.12 -23.33 16.52
N THR A 331 9.56 -24.57 16.44
CA THR A 331 9.71 -25.47 17.60
C THR A 331 11.15 -25.51 18.11
N VAL A 332 11.35 -25.96 19.36
CA VAL A 332 12.70 -26.19 19.90
C VAL A 332 13.48 -27.17 19.04
N GLU A 333 12.83 -28.24 18.54
CA GLU A 333 13.48 -29.24 17.69
C GLU A 333 13.98 -28.65 16.35
N GLU A 334 13.25 -27.69 15.78
CA GLU A 334 13.66 -26.96 14.57
C GLU A 334 14.83 -26.03 14.86
N LEU A 335 14.77 -25.29 15.97
CA LEU A 335 15.88 -24.43 16.41
C LEU A 335 17.16 -25.24 16.66
N GLU A 336 17.07 -26.42 17.26
CA GLU A 336 18.23 -27.28 17.52
C GLU A 336 18.97 -27.71 16.25
N LYS A 337 18.31 -27.73 15.09
CA LYS A 337 18.91 -28.07 13.77
C LYS A 337 19.70 -26.91 13.16
N LEU A 338 19.57 -25.69 13.69
CA LEU A 338 20.23 -24.50 13.17
C LEU A 338 21.67 -24.36 13.69
N GLU A 339 22.45 -23.47 13.05
CA GLU A 339 23.81 -23.13 13.47
C GLU A 339 23.78 -22.27 14.74
N GLY A 340 24.73 -22.54 15.65
CA GLY A 340 24.93 -21.87 16.93
C GLY A 340 25.22 -22.84 18.06
N ASP A 341 25.91 -22.37 19.09
CA ASP A 341 26.30 -23.18 20.25
C ASP A 341 25.18 -23.25 21.31
N THR A 342 24.30 -22.22 21.37
CA THR A 342 23.19 -22.10 22.33
C THR A 342 21.88 -21.91 21.60
N LEU A 343 20.73 -22.17 22.26
CA LEU A 343 19.43 -21.88 21.69
C LEU A 343 19.22 -20.38 21.44
N VAL A 344 19.78 -19.53 22.30
CA VAL A 344 19.78 -18.08 22.12
C VAL A 344 20.43 -17.69 20.78
N GLU A 345 21.64 -18.23 20.48
CA GLU A 345 22.31 -17.96 19.21
C GLU A 345 21.53 -18.51 18.01
N LYS A 346 21.00 -19.72 18.16
CA LYS A 346 20.19 -20.36 17.11
C LYS A 346 18.92 -19.57 16.81
N TYR A 347 18.24 -19.06 17.83
CA TYR A 347 17.07 -18.23 17.65
C TYR A 347 17.41 -16.87 16.98
N ARG A 348 18.53 -16.23 17.36
CA ARG A 348 19.00 -15.03 16.68
C ARG A 348 19.30 -15.28 15.20
N ASN A 349 19.94 -16.40 14.89
CA ASN A 349 20.21 -16.80 13.51
C ASN A 349 18.91 -17.11 12.74
N PHE A 350 17.95 -17.75 13.38
CA PHE A 350 16.62 -17.98 12.84
C PHE A 350 15.93 -16.67 12.51
N THR A 351 15.86 -15.75 13.47
CA THR A 351 15.24 -14.42 13.28
C THR A 351 15.90 -13.66 12.13
N LYS A 352 17.23 -13.63 12.10
CA LYS A 352 17.96 -12.98 11.00
C LYS A 352 17.64 -13.62 9.66
N LYS A 353 17.65 -14.94 9.57
CA LYS A 353 17.31 -15.67 8.35
C LYS A 353 15.89 -15.37 7.90
N THR A 354 14.93 -15.33 8.81
CA THR A 354 13.53 -14.99 8.49
C THR A 354 13.41 -13.57 7.94
N LEU A 355 14.09 -12.60 8.55
CA LEU A 355 14.14 -11.22 8.07
C LEU A 355 14.76 -11.13 6.67
N ASP A 356 15.87 -11.86 6.43
CA ASP A 356 16.51 -11.92 5.12
C ASP A 356 15.61 -12.57 4.06
N GLU A 357 14.88 -13.63 4.41
CA GLU A 357 13.90 -14.28 3.52
C GLU A 357 12.73 -13.35 3.17
N VAL A 358 12.21 -12.61 4.14
CA VAL A 358 11.17 -11.58 3.91
C VAL A 358 11.71 -10.47 2.98
N TYR A 359 12.95 -10.05 3.18
CA TYR A 359 13.60 -9.09 2.29
C TYR A 359 13.67 -9.61 0.85
N GLU A 360 14.19 -10.84 0.66
CA GLU A 360 14.36 -11.41 -0.70
C GLU A 360 13.01 -11.58 -1.43
N LEU A 361 11.98 -12.02 -0.73
CA LEU A 361 10.61 -12.11 -1.27
C LEU A 361 10.06 -10.73 -1.65
N SER A 362 10.21 -9.77 -0.77
CA SER A 362 9.75 -8.39 -1.00
C SER A 362 10.54 -7.73 -2.13
N TYR A 363 11.87 -7.94 -2.19
CA TYR A 363 12.73 -7.43 -3.25
C TYR A 363 12.28 -7.95 -4.62
N ALA A 364 12.08 -9.27 -4.76
CA ALA A 364 11.65 -9.87 -6.01
C ALA A 364 10.31 -9.29 -6.48
N SER A 365 9.33 -9.16 -5.58
CA SER A 365 8.01 -8.59 -5.86
C SER A 365 8.09 -7.11 -6.26
N LEU A 366 8.91 -6.32 -5.56
CA LEU A 366 9.08 -4.89 -5.86
C LEU A 366 9.80 -4.66 -7.20
N VAL A 367 10.82 -5.47 -7.51
CA VAL A 367 11.50 -5.41 -8.81
C VAL A 367 10.53 -5.77 -9.92
N GLU A 368 9.78 -6.86 -9.77
CA GLU A 368 8.76 -7.27 -10.74
C GLU A 368 7.73 -6.15 -10.97
N SER A 369 7.19 -5.57 -9.91
CA SER A 369 6.23 -4.47 -9.97
C SER A 369 6.81 -3.23 -10.66
N ALA A 370 8.06 -2.86 -10.33
CA ALA A 370 8.74 -1.72 -10.93
C ALA A 370 8.98 -1.93 -12.44
N VAL A 371 9.36 -3.14 -12.86
CA VAL A 371 9.56 -3.49 -14.27
C VAL A 371 8.25 -3.47 -15.04
N TRP A 372 7.17 -4.03 -14.50
CA TRP A 372 5.84 -3.96 -15.12
C TRP A 372 5.32 -2.53 -15.22
N SER A 373 5.56 -1.71 -14.20
CA SER A 373 5.24 -0.27 -14.23
C SER A 373 6.01 0.45 -15.33
N HIS A 374 7.30 0.15 -15.48
CA HIS A 374 8.12 0.70 -16.58
C HIS A 374 7.56 0.28 -17.93
N TYR A 375 7.28 -1.00 -18.16
CA TYR A 375 6.68 -1.46 -19.41
C TYR A 375 5.33 -0.81 -19.68
N SER A 376 4.50 -0.67 -18.67
CA SER A 376 3.24 0.06 -18.78
C SER A 376 3.44 1.49 -19.29
N SER A 377 4.53 2.15 -18.91
CA SER A 377 4.85 3.52 -19.34
C SER A 377 5.38 3.62 -20.79
N ILE A 378 6.24 2.67 -21.21
CA ILE A 378 6.90 2.72 -22.54
C ILE A 378 6.14 1.99 -23.64
N VAL A 379 5.21 1.09 -23.30
CA VAL A 379 4.38 0.41 -24.30
C VAL A 379 3.26 1.32 -24.77
N LYS A 380 3.26 1.63 -26.07
CA LYS A 380 2.20 2.37 -26.76
C LYS A 380 1.26 1.40 -27.45
N VAL A 381 -0.04 1.54 -27.20
CA VAL A 381 -1.06 0.78 -27.88
C VAL A 381 -1.47 1.50 -29.15
N LYS A 382 -1.29 0.85 -30.31
CA LYS A 382 -1.72 1.34 -31.63
C LYS A 382 -3.20 1.12 -31.85
N LYS A 383 -3.69 -0.05 -31.44
CA LYS A 383 -5.11 -0.41 -31.42
C LYS A 383 -5.37 -1.49 -30.38
N TYR A 384 -6.56 -1.53 -29.84
CA TYR A 384 -7.00 -2.60 -28.95
C TYR A 384 -7.78 -3.66 -29.74
N PRO A 385 -7.53 -4.97 -29.50
CA PRO A 385 -8.43 -6.02 -29.95
C PRO A 385 -9.75 -5.94 -29.17
N GLN A 386 -10.80 -5.38 -29.79
CA GLN A 386 -12.06 -5.07 -29.10
C GLN A 386 -12.69 -6.31 -28.43
N SER A 387 -12.60 -7.48 -29.07
CA SER A 387 -13.10 -8.72 -28.47
C SER A 387 -12.45 -9.03 -27.13
N LYS A 388 -11.16 -8.74 -26.94
CA LYS A 388 -10.44 -8.95 -25.70
C LYS A 388 -10.75 -7.86 -24.66
N VAL A 389 -11.00 -6.62 -25.09
CA VAL A 389 -11.49 -5.57 -24.18
C VAL A 389 -12.88 -5.91 -23.66
N ASP A 390 -13.78 -6.38 -24.53
CA ASP A 390 -15.12 -6.78 -24.14
C ASP A 390 -15.12 -8.00 -23.20
N GLU A 391 -14.22 -8.97 -23.45
CA GLU A 391 -14.00 -10.13 -22.58
C GLU A 391 -13.57 -9.71 -21.18
N MET A 392 -12.56 -8.83 -21.07
CA MET A 392 -12.08 -8.33 -19.78
C MET A 392 -13.09 -7.42 -19.07
N TYR A 393 -13.83 -6.61 -19.83
CA TYR A 393 -14.92 -5.81 -19.26
C TYR A 393 -16.00 -6.69 -18.62
N ASN A 394 -16.42 -7.74 -19.31
CA ASN A 394 -17.42 -8.68 -18.80
C ASN A 394 -16.87 -9.42 -17.57
N TYR A 395 -15.62 -9.86 -17.60
CA TYR A 395 -14.96 -10.47 -16.44
C TYR A 395 -15.05 -9.58 -15.20
N TYR A 396 -14.66 -8.29 -15.31
CA TYR A 396 -14.78 -7.36 -14.18
C TYR A 396 -16.23 -7.10 -13.75
N MET A 397 -17.17 -7.10 -14.68
CA MET A 397 -18.58 -6.95 -14.33
C MET A 397 -19.15 -8.17 -13.60
N ASP A 398 -18.71 -9.37 -13.97
CA ASP A 398 -19.10 -10.62 -13.30
C ASP A 398 -18.50 -10.67 -11.88
N GLU A 399 -17.23 -10.31 -11.70
CA GLU A 399 -16.57 -10.17 -10.40
C GLU A 399 -17.31 -9.17 -9.49
N LEU A 400 -17.56 -7.96 -9.99
CA LEU A 400 -18.28 -6.93 -9.23
C LEU A 400 -19.70 -7.35 -8.87
N THR A 401 -20.33 -8.15 -9.72
CA THR A 401 -21.66 -8.71 -9.45
C THR A 401 -21.60 -9.74 -8.34
N SER A 402 -20.60 -10.63 -8.36
CA SER A 402 -20.37 -11.63 -7.32
C SER A 402 -20.08 -10.97 -5.97
N ILE A 403 -19.23 -9.95 -5.95
CA ILE A 403 -18.90 -9.18 -4.74
C ILE A 403 -20.15 -8.43 -4.21
N TYR A 404 -20.95 -7.83 -5.09
CA TYR A 404 -22.21 -7.18 -4.72
C TYR A 404 -23.17 -8.15 -4.02
N ILE A 405 -23.31 -9.36 -4.56
CA ILE A 405 -24.19 -10.40 -4.01
C ILE A 405 -23.65 -10.88 -2.65
N SER A 406 -22.36 -11.21 -2.56
CA SER A 406 -21.75 -11.73 -1.34
C SER A 406 -21.77 -10.72 -0.19
N ASN A 407 -21.59 -9.43 -0.49
CA ASN A 407 -21.63 -8.35 0.50
C ASN A 407 -23.07 -7.87 0.80
N GLY A 408 -24.11 -8.48 0.20
CA GLY A 408 -25.49 -8.03 0.37
C GLY A 408 -25.71 -6.57 -0.04
N GLY A 409 -24.93 -6.08 -1.01
CA GLY A 409 -24.96 -4.71 -1.50
C GLY A 409 -24.31 -3.67 -0.57
N MET A 410 -23.55 -4.08 0.45
CA MET A 410 -22.93 -3.18 1.42
C MET A 410 -21.55 -2.72 0.94
N ALA A 411 -21.34 -1.40 0.85
CA ALA A 411 -20.04 -0.79 0.57
C ALA A 411 -19.78 0.41 1.47
N TYR A 412 -18.49 0.76 1.64
CA TYR A 412 -18.08 1.93 2.41
C TYR A 412 -18.33 3.20 1.61
N ASP A 413 -19.11 4.12 2.17
CA ASP A 413 -19.37 5.44 1.59
C ASP A 413 -18.39 6.46 2.16
N SER A 414 -17.39 6.81 1.38
CA SER A 414 -16.33 7.76 1.77
C SER A 414 -16.88 9.17 2.09
N SER A 415 -18.03 9.53 1.56
CA SER A 415 -18.66 10.85 1.81
C SER A 415 -19.27 10.98 3.19
N SER A 416 -19.75 9.86 3.75
CA SER A 416 -20.34 9.81 5.10
C SER A 416 -19.43 9.13 6.12
N GLY A 417 -18.36 8.46 5.70
CA GLY A 417 -17.47 7.70 6.59
C GLY A 417 -18.13 6.43 7.17
N GLN A 418 -19.15 5.88 6.53
CA GLN A 418 -19.91 4.73 7.03
C GLN A 418 -20.21 3.72 5.94
N TYR A 419 -20.44 2.46 6.34
CA TYR A 419 -20.98 1.44 5.44
C TYR A 419 -22.45 1.70 5.15
N LYS A 420 -22.86 1.59 3.87
CA LYS A 420 -24.22 1.70 3.39
C LYS A 420 -24.58 0.53 2.51
N THR A 421 -25.86 0.15 2.51
CA THR A 421 -26.41 -0.84 1.59
C THR A 421 -26.98 -0.11 0.36
N TYR A 422 -26.62 -0.59 -0.82
CA TYR A 422 -27.05 -0.06 -2.11
C TYR A 422 -28.03 -1.04 -2.76
N ASP A 423 -29.14 -0.51 -3.25
CA ASP A 423 -30.27 -1.31 -3.80
C ASP A 423 -30.00 -1.85 -5.20
N SER A 424 -28.93 -1.42 -5.86
CA SER A 424 -28.57 -1.86 -7.21
C SER A 424 -27.07 -1.91 -7.42
N LEU A 425 -26.63 -2.82 -8.29
CA LEU A 425 -25.23 -2.95 -8.71
C LEU A 425 -24.69 -1.64 -9.28
N GLU A 426 -25.48 -0.90 -10.07
CA GLU A 426 -25.06 0.37 -10.66
C GLU A 426 -24.77 1.46 -9.62
N ALA A 427 -25.50 1.48 -8.50
CA ALA A 427 -25.25 2.39 -7.38
C ALA A 427 -24.10 1.90 -6.47
N TYR A 428 -23.93 0.59 -6.36
CA TYR A 428 -22.89 -0.06 -5.57
C TYR A 428 -21.48 0.15 -6.14
N ILE A 429 -21.30 -0.07 -7.46
CA ILE A 429 -19.99 -0.05 -8.11
C ILE A 429 -19.20 1.23 -7.83
N PRO A 430 -19.73 2.45 -8.00
CA PRO A 430 -18.97 3.67 -7.70
C PRO A 430 -18.51 3.76 -6.24
N ALA A 431 -19.37 3.36 -5.31
CA ALA A 431 -19.04 3.38 -3.89
C ALA A 431 -17.97 2.34 -3.54
N TYR A 432 -18.12 1.11 -4.02
CA TYR A 432 -17.16 0.03 -3.80
C TYR A 432 -15.76 0.37 -4.36
N LEU A 433 -15.70 0.97 -5.54
CA LEU A 433 -14.44 1.39 -6.18
C LEU A 433 -13.92 2.74 -5.66
N GLY A 434 -14.60 3.39 -4.72
CA GLY A 434 -14.18 4.68 -4.17
C GLY A 434 -14.19 5.83 -5.19
N LEU A 435 -15.03 5.75 -6.23
CA LEU A 435 -15.08 6.74 -7.30
C LEU A 435 -15.77 8.02 -6.85
N SER A 436 -15.22 9.17 -7.23
CA SER A 436 -15.88 10.46 -7.04
C SER A 436 -17.12 10.59 -7.93
N SER A 437 -18.07 11.46 -7.54
CA SER A 437 -19.30 11.70 -8.30
C SER A 437 -19.07 12.23 -9.72
N SER A 438 -17.88 12.73 -10.04
CA SER A 438 -17.49 13.20 -11.38
C SER A 438 -16.95 12.08 -12.29
N GLN A 439 -16.63 10.91 -11.74
CA GLN A 439 -16.08 9.79 -12.48
C GLN A 439 -17.18 8.85 -12.98
N ASN A 440 -17.13 8.51 -14.26
CA ASN A 440 -18.05 7.53 -14.84
C ASN A 440 -17.49 6.12 -14.65
N TRP A 441 -18.16 5.31 -13.85
CA TRP A 441 -17.72 3.97 -13.51
C TRP A 441 -17.62 3.03 -14.74
N LYS A 442 -18.48 3.17 -15.75
CA LYS A 442 -18.40 2.37 -16.98
C LYS A 442 -17.11 2.67 -17.76
N THR A 443 -16.77 3.96 -17.83
CA THR A 443 -15.48 4.37 -18.43
C THR A 443 -14.31 3.82 -17.63
N TYR A 444 -14.38 3.91 -16.30
CA TYR A 444 -13.34 3.40 -15.41
C TYR A 444 -13.11 1.89 -15.61
N ILE A 445 -14.17 1.05 -15.63
CA ILE A 445 -14.04 -0.39 -15.89
C ILE A 445 -13.55 -0.67 -17.32
N THR A 446 -13.99 0.13 -18.31
CA THR A 446 -13.48 0.02 -19.68
C THR A 446 -11.98 0.29 -19.74
N ASP A 447 -11.49 1.27 -19.00
CA ASP A 447 -10.06 1.61 -18.97
C ASP A 447 -9.27 0.55 -18.19
N MET A 448 -9.83 -0.04 -17.12
CA MET A 448 -9.26 -1.23 -16.47
C MET A 448 -9.12 -2.39 -17.46
N ALA A 449 -10.18 -2.69 -18.22
CA ALA A 449 -10.17 -3.74 -19.24
C ALA A 449 -9.10 -3.49 -20.32
N LYS A 450 -8.97 -2.25 -20.79
CA LYS A 450 -7.92 -1.86 -21.74
C LYS A 450 -6.52 -2.04 -21.15
N ASN A 451 -6.31 -1.65 -19.89
CA ASN A 451 -5.02 -1.83 -19.22
C ASN A 451 -4.66 -3.32 -19.11
N ALA A 452 -5.60 -4.17 -18.68
CA ALA A 452 -5.38 -5.61 -18.63
C ALA A 452 -5.05 -6.22 -20.01
N VAL A 453 -5.75 -5.77 -21.07
CA VAL A 453 -5.44 -6.21 -22.45
C VAL A 453 -4.05 -5.71 -22.89
N LYS A 454 -3.66 -4.48 -22.55
CA LYS A 454 -2.33 -3.95 -22.81
C LYS A 454 -1.24 -4.78 -22.12
N GLU A 455 -1.43 -5.11 -20.84
CA GLU A 455 -0.50 -5.96 -20.09
C GLU A 455 -0.38 -7.35 -20.70
N ARG A 456 -1.51 -8.00 -21.03
CA ARG A 456 -1.51 -9.30 -21.72
C ARG A 456 -0.79 -9.22 -23.07
N MET A 457 -1.06 -8.22 -23.90
CA MET A 457 -0.33 -8.02 -25.18
C MET A 457 1.17 -7.85 -24.96
N THR A 458 1.57 -7.10 -23.93
CA THR A 458 2.98 -6.89 -23.58
C THR A 458 3.63 -8.21 -23.15
N MET A 459 3.00 -8.94 -22.26
CA MET A 459 3.48 -10.26 -21.79
C MET A 459 3.65 -11.23 -22.95
N TYR A 460 2.62 -11.41 -23.78
CA TYR A 460 2.70 -12.31 -24.94
C TYR A 460 3.69 -11.83 -26.02
N TYR A 461 3.89 -10.52 -26.15
CA TYR A 461 4.96 -9.99 -27.00
C TYR A 461 6.32 -10.46 -26.50
N LEU A 462 6.64 -10.23 -25.23
CA LEU A 462 7.90 -10.65 -24.62
C LEU A 462 8.07 -12.16 -24.71
N LEU A 463 7.05 -12.94 -24.34
CA LEU A 463 7.05 -14.41 -24.40
C LEU A 463 7.46 -14.91 -25.79
N ARG A 464 6.92 -14.32 -26.85
CA ARG A 464 7.11 -14.79 -28.24
C ARG A 464 8.36 -14.23 -28.90
N TYR A 465 8.63 -12.94 -28.76
CA TYR A 465 9.72 -12.29 -29.45
C TYR A 465 11.07 -12.46 -28.74
N GLU A 466 11.05 -12.81 -27.47
CA GLU A 466 12.25 -13.18 -26.71
C GLU A 466 12.47 -14.70 -26.64
N ASN A 467 11.64 -15.51 -27.33
CA ASN A 467 11.70 -16.96 -27.35
C ASN A 467 11.59 -17.63 -25.97
N LEU A 468 10.73 -17.08 -25.09
CA LEU A 468 10.52 -17.56 -23.74
C LEU A 468 9.41 -18.61 -23.64
N ILE A 469 8.83 -19.07 -24.73
CA ILE A 469 7.77 -20.08 -24.70
C ILE A 469 8.33 -21.37 -24.09
N PRO A 470 7.82 -21.83 -22.95
CA PRO A 470 8.33 -23.03 -22.30
C PRO A 470 8.06 -24.28 -23.14
N SER A 471 8.88 -25.30 -22.98
CA SER A 471 8.59 -26.62 -23.54
C SER A 471 7.31 -27.19 -22.97
N THR A 472 6.68 -28.15 -23.67
CA THR A 472 5.45 -28.78 -23.17
C THR A 472 5.63 -29.42 -21.79
N THR A 473 6.79 -30.03 -21.53
CA THR A 473 7.08 -30.64 -20.22
C THR A 473 7.17 -29.55 -19.16
N GLU A 474 8.00 -28.54 -19.36
CA GLU A 474 8.13 -27.40 -18.43
C GLU A 474 6.80 -26.69 -18.17
N PHE A 475 6.00 -26.48 -19.23
CA PHE A 475 4.68 -25.88 -19.08
C PHE A 475 3.76 -26.72 -18.18
N ASN A 476 3.74 -28.06 -18.40
CA ASN A 476 2.91 -28.94 -17.59
C ASN A 476 3.37 -29.02 -16.14
N ASP A 477 4.67 -29.00 -15.90
CA ASP A 477 5.22 -29.01 -14.56
C ASP A 477 4.83 -27.70 -13.82
N ARG A 478 5.05 -26.54 -14.43
CA ARG A 478 4.71 -25.22 -13.86
C ARG A 478 3.21 -25.04 -13.61
N ILE A 479 2.35 -25.52 -14.52
CA ILE A 479 0.90 -25.42 -14.30
C ILE A 479 0.44 -26.31 -13.14
N SER A 480 1.12 -27.45 -12.94
CA SER A 480 0.83 -28.33 -11.81
C SER A 480 1.30 -27.72 -10.50
N GLU A 481 2.48 -27.12 -10.47
CA GLU A 481 3.01 -26.39 -9.31
C GLU A 481 2.11 -25.22 -8.91
N ILE A 482 1.78 -24.33 -9.85
CA ILE A 482 0.91 -23.18 -9.58
C ILE A 482 -0.48 -23.64 -9.07
N ARG A 483 -1.07 -24.67 -9.67
CA ARG A 483 -2.35 -25.19 -9.18
C ARG A 483 -2.24 -25.73 -7.76
N GLN A 484 -1.15 -26.41 -7.45
CA GLN A 484 -0.94 -26.95 -6.11
C GLN A 484 -0.77 -25.82 -5.08
N GLU A 485 -0.03 -24.77 -5.40
CA GLU A 485 0.11 -23.59 -4.53
C GLU A 485 -1.26 -22.97 -4.18
N TYR A 486 -2.13 -22.79 -5.18
CA TYR A 486 -3.47 -22.24 -4.95
C TYR A 486 -4.33 -23.17 -4.07
N VAL A 487 -4.22 -24.48 -4.28
CA VAL A 487 -4.95 -25.47 -3.46
C VAL A 487 -4.42 -25.46 -2.03
N ASP A 488 -3.10 -25.44 -1.84
CA ASP A 488 -2.48 -25.46 -0.52
C ASP A 488 -2.83 -24.19 0.27
N GLU A 489 -2.80 -23.04 -0.39
CA GLU A 489 -3.21 -21.76 0.23
C GLU A 489 -4.70 -21.79 0.63
N TYR A 490 -5.57 -22.28 -0.24
CA TYR A 490 -7.00 -22.36 0.05
C TYR A 490 -7.32 -23.37 1.16
N VAL A 491 -6.61 -24.51 1.18
CA VAL A 491 -6.72 -25.49 2.28
C VAL A 491 -6.29 -24.85 3.61
N ALA A 492 -5.20 -24.08 3.63
CA ALA A 492 -4.75 -23.38 4.83
C ALA A 492 -5.80 -22.39 5.33
N GLN A 493 -6.36 -21.56 4.45
CA GLN A 493 -7.44 -20.62 4.77
C GLN A 493 -8.72 -21.33 5.26
N TYR A 494 -9.06 -22.45 4.66
CA TYR A 494 -10.21 -23.27 5.08
C TYR A 494 -10.02 -23.82 6.50
N LEU A 495 -8.82 -24.36 6.80
CA LEU A 495 -8.51 -24.89 8.12
C LEU A 495 -8.53 -23.79 9.19
N GLU A 496 -7.97 -22.61 8.87
CA GLU A 496 -8.02 -21.44 9.75
C GLU A 496 -9.47 -21.00 10.04
N TYR A 497 -10.31 -20.94 9.00
CA TYR A 497 -11.73 -20.61 9.14
C TYR A 497 -12.49 -21.59 10.05
N GLU A 498 -12.19 -22.91 9.91
CA GLU A 498 -12.76 -23.95 10.75
C GLU A 498 -12.17 -23.98 12.18
N GLY A 499 -11.09 -23.23 12.43
CA GLY A 499 -10.34 -23.25 13.69
C GLY A 499 -9.69 -24.61 13.96
N LYS A 500 -9.20 -25.27 12.90
CA LYS A 500 -8.63 -26.60 12.93
C LYS A 500 -7.27 -26.64 12.26
N THR A 501 -6.52 -27.69 12.57
CA THR A 501 -5.24 -28.03 11.94
C THR A 501 -5.37 -29.35 11.17
N LYS A 502 -4.37 -29.71 10.41
CA LYS A 502 -4.31 -31.01 9.72
C LYS A 502 -4.44 -32.19 10.70
N ASP A 503 -3.90 -32.05 11.90
CA ASP A 503 -3.87 -33.10 12.92
C ASP A 503 -5.24 -33.38 13.55
N ASP A 504 -6.22 -32.47 13.35
CA ASP A 504 -7.62 -32.66 13.77
C ASP A 504 -8.42 -33.59 12.85
N TYR A 505 -7.81 -34.08 11.76
CA TYR A 505 -8.43 -34.94 10.76
C TYR A 505 -7.70 -36.29 10.64
N THR A 506 -8.43 -37.33 10.34
CA THR A 506 -7.81 -38.57 9.85
C THR A 506 -7.25 -38.34 8.44
N GLU A 507 -6.31 -39.17 7.99
CA GLU A 507 -5.75 -39.07 6.62
C GLU A 507 -6.84 -39.08 5.52
N GLU A 508 -7.90 -39.88 5.70
CA GLU A 508 -9.01 -39.97 4.74
C GLU A 508 -9.88 -38.70 4.75
N GLU A 509 -10.16 -38.15 5.93
CA GLU A 509 -10.91 -36.89 6.09
C GLU A 509 -10.12 -35.71 5.53
N TYR A 510 -8.82 -35.63 5.84
CA TYR A 510 -7.96 -34.57 5.32
C TYR A 510 -7.83 -34.63 3.78
N ALA A 511 -7.66 -35.84 3.21
CA ALA A 511 -7.63 -36.02 1.76
C ALA A 511 -8.95 -35.56 1.11
N LYS A 512 -10.09 -35.75 1.80
CA LYS A 512 -11.37 -35.23 1.33
C LYS A 512 -11.43 -33.70 1.38
N VAL A 513 -10.96 -33.07 2.45
CA VAL A 513 -10.86 -31.59 2.53
C VAL A 513 -10.03 -31.05 1.37
N VAL A 514 -8.86 -31.64 1.10
CA VAL A 514 -8.01 -31.24 -0.03
C VAL A 514 -8.72 -31.41 -1.37
N ALA A 515 -9.46 -32.50 -1.55
CA ALA A 515 -10.22 -32.75 -2.79
C ALA A 515 -11.35 -31.73 -2.98
N ASP A 516 -12.12 -31.46 -1.93
CA ASP A 516 -13.22 -30.48 -1.97
C ASP A 516 -12.68 -29.07 -2.25
N CYS A 517 -11.58 -28.66 -1.60
CA CYS A 517 -10.88 -27.39 -1.87
C CYS A 517 -10.33 -27.33 -3.31
N THR A 518 -9.80 -28.45 -3.82
CA THR A 518 -9.31 -28.52 -5.21
C THR A 518 -10.44 -28.28 -6.21
N ASP A 519 -11.57 -28.95 -6.02
CA ASP A 519 -12.73 -28.78 -6.90
C ASP A 519 -13.26 -27.34 -6.86
N GLU A 520 -13.25 -26.71 -5.70
CA GLU A 520 -13.67 -25.32 -5.52
C GLU A 520 -12.72 -24.36 -6.25
N ILE A 521 -11.42 -24.47 -6.05
CA ILE A 521 -10.41 -23.64 -6.76
C ILE A 521 -10.51 -23.80 -8.28
N LEU A 522 -10.67 -25.03 -8.78
CA LEU A 522 -10.80 -25.28 -10.22
C LEU A 522 -12.16 -24.81 -10.79
N SER A 523 -13.15 -24.57 -9.94
CA SER A 523 -14.41 -23.94 -10.35
C SER A 523 -14.28 -22.41 -10.50
N TYR A 524 -13.40 -21.78 -9.73
CA TYR A 524 -13.12 -20.33 -9.81
C TYR A 524 -12.16 -19.97 -10.94
N TYR A 525 -11.10 -20.78 -11.13
CA TYR A 525 -10.01 -20.50 -12.08
C TYR A 525 -10.00 -21.49 -13.22
N ASP A 526 -10.27 -21.01 -14.41
CA ASP A 526 -10.29 -21.85 -15.61
C ASP A 526 -8.88 -22.17 -16.13
N ALA A 527 -8.82 -23.00 -17.17
CA ALA A 527 -7.55 -23.38 -17.79
C ALA A 527 -6.80 -22.21 -18.44
N ASP A 528 -7.51 -21.17 -18.90
CA ASP A 528 -6.89 -19.97 -19.51
C ASP A 528 -6.23 -19.12 -18.44
N TYR A 529 -6.82 -19.02 -17.26
CA TYR A 529 -6.23 -18.36 -16.11
C TYR A 529 -4.85 -18.96 -15.75
N PHE A 530 -4.79 -20.27 -15.52
CA PHE A 530 -3.54 -20.94 -15.17
C PHE A 530 -2.51 -20.89 -16.30
N THR A 531 -2.95 -21.00 -17.55
CA THR A 531 -2.08 -20.84 -18.73
C THR A 531 -1.45 -19.44 -18.76
N THR A 532 -2.26 -18.42 -18.57
CA THR A 532 -1.79 -17.03 -18.53
C THR A 532 -0.82 -16.82 -17.37
N ARG A 533 -1.09 -17.42 -16.21
CA ARG A 533 -0.22 -17.33 -15.03
C ARG A 533 1.15 -17.96 -15.28
N VAL A 534 1.21 -19.15 -15.89
CA VAL A 534 2.49 -19.78 -16.28
C VAL A 534 3.30 -18.86 -17.20
N TYR A 535 2.67 -18.30 -18.23
CA TYR A 535 3.38 -17.42 -19.16
C TYR A 535 3.84 -16.12 -18.50
N TYR A 536 3.03 -15.58 -17.60
CA TYR A 536 3.41 -14.41 -16.81
C TYR A 536 4.64 -14.71 -15.94
N THR A 537 4.66 -15.83 -15.22
CA THR A 537 5.79 -16.24 -14.38
C THR A 537 7.06 -16.42 -15.20
N VAL A 538 6.98 -17.13 -16.34
CA VAL A 538 8.13 -17.34 -17.24
C VAL A 538 8.71 -16.02 -17.76
N VAL A 539 7.84 -15.09 -18.13
CA VAL A 539 8.27 -13.77 -18.61
C VAL A 539 8.87 -12.95 -17.47
N SER A 540 8.25 -12.97 -16.28
CA SER A 540 8.73 -12.24 -15.10
C SER A 540 10.11 -12.72 -14.66
N GLU A 541 10.33 -14.02 -14.55
CA GLU A 541 11.63 -14.62 -14.19
C GLU A 541 12.78 -14.19 -15.11
N GLU A 542 12.49 -13.84 -16.34
CA GLU A 542 13.50 -13.38 -17.29
C GLU A 542 13.67 -11.86 -17.29
N PHE A 543 12.58 -11.10 -17.35
CA PHE A 543 12.70 -9.66 -17.53
C PHE A 543 13.21 -8.93 -16.28
N ILE A 544 13.02 -9.49 -15.07
CA ILE A 544 13.61 -8.91 -13.85
C ILE A 544 15.14 -8.87 -13.86
N LYS A 545 15.78 -9.63 -14.76
CA LYS A 545 17.23 -9.67 -14.94
C LYS A 545 17.77 -8.59 -15.87
N TRP A 546 16.90 -7.91 -16.62
CA TRP A 546 17.32 -6.97 -17.68
C TRP A 546 17.63 -5.56 -17.16
N PRO A 547 16.88 -4.97 -16.22
CA PRO A 547 17.16 -3.63 -15.74
C PRO A 547 18.34 -3.58 -14.78
N GLU A 548 18.94 -2.41 -14.68
CA GLU A 548 19.74 -2.03 -13.53
C GLU A 548 18.78 -1.67 -12.39
N VAL A 549 18.77 -2.50 -11.34
CA VAL A 549 17.94 -2.25 -10.16
C VAL A 549 18.72 -1.36 -9.19
N VAL A 550 18.10 -0.27 -8.74
CA VAL A 550 18.68 0.67 -7.78
C VAL A 550 17.83 0.65 -6.51
N THR A 551 18.37 0.09 -5.44
CA THR A 551 17.71 0.03 -4.12
C THR A 551 17.77 1.36 -3.36
N LEU A 552 17.07 1.45 -2.25
CA LEU A 552 17.18 2.61 -1.34
C LEU A 552 18.60 2.78 -0.83
N ASP A 553 19.28 1.69 -0.47
CA ASP A 553 20.64 1.72 0.04
C ASP A 553 21.64 2.30 -0.97
N GLU A 554 21.42 2.07 -2.28
CA GLU A 554 22.30 2.57 -3.33
C GLU A 554 21.98 4.04 -3.71
N ARG A 555 20.73 4.46 -3.61
CA ARG A 555 20.32 5.85 -3.91
C ARG A 555 20.75 6.84 -2.84
N ARG A 556 20.77 6.37 -1.60
CA ARG A 556 21.17 7.17 -0.45
C ARG A 556 22.59 6.76 -0.08
N ALA A 557 23.58 7.44 -0.65
CA ALA A 557 24.95 7.32 -0.16
C ALA A 557 24.93 7.76 1.31
N TYR A 558 24.87 6.79 2.22
CA TYR A 558 24.81 7.04 3.66
C TYR A 558 25.94 7.94 4.10
N PRO A 559 25.67 9.11 4.69
CA PRO A 559 26.71 9.92 5.31
C PRO A 559 27.27 9.27 6.59
N PHE A 560 26.75 8.11 7.02
CA PHE A 560 27.01 7.51 8.34
C PHE A 560 28.05 6.39 8.37
N ASN A 561 28.74 6.11 7.27
CA ASN A 561 29.96 5.30 7.31
C ASN A 561 31.20 6.19 7.44
N LYS A 562 31.26 7.04 8.47
CA LYS A 562 32.49 7.73 8.87
C LYS A 562 32.73 7.58 10.36
#